data_024d113610e0d5d4a75462d6d7fc7723
#
_entry.id   024d113610e0d5d4a75462d6d7fc7723
#
_cell.length_a   1.000
_cell.length_b   1.000
_cell.length_c   1.000
_cell.angle_alpha   90.00
_cell.angle_beta   90.00
_cell.angle_gamma   90.00
#
_symmetry.space_group_name_H-M   'P 1'
#
loop_
_entity.id
_entity.type
_entity.pdbx_description
1 polymer ?
#
loop_
_entity_poly.entity_id
_entity_poly.type
_entity_poly.pdbx_seq_one_letter_code
_entity_poly.pdbx_strand_id
1 'polypeptide(L)'
;MVVSGTGPYDDSNIFARILRGEIPAKLIYDDAFAVAFPDIAPRARIHVLVIPRGRFVSLSDFAATAPDAAIAGFWRAVGTVAQQLGLEASGYRMLSNIGHDAAQEVPHFHVHLFGGQPLGTMLPPARALSDQAASPGRK
;
A
#
# COMPACT_ATOMS: atom_id res chain seq x y z
N MET A 1 -14.00 -2.94 7.61
CA MET A 1 -13.51 -4.26 8.03
C MET A 1 -12.00 -4.30 7.93
N VAL A 2 -11.35 -4.87 8.93
CA VAL A 2 -9.89 -5.00 8.95
C VAL A 2 -9.54 -6.44 8.60
N VAL A 3 -8.57 -6.62 7.72
CA VAL A 3 -8.19 -7.95 7.22
C VAL A 3 -6.91 -8.44 7.87
N SER A 4 -6.76 -9.76 7.90
CA SER A 4 -5.51 -10.39 8.32
C SER A 4 -4.45 -10.20 7.24
N GLY A 5 -3.23 -9.88 7.64
CA GLY A 5 -2.12 -9.75 6.71
C GLY A 5 -1.58 -11.08 6.20
N THR A 6 -2.04 -12.19 6.74
CA THR A 6 -1.53 -13.52 6.44
C THR A 6 -2.61 -14.52 6.05
N GLY A 7 -3.84 -14.08 5.94
CA GLY A 7 -4.94 -14.98 5.57
C GLY A 7 -4.86 -15.43 4.11
N PRO A 8 -5.78 -16.33 3.70
CA PRO A 8 -5.84 -16.73 2.30
C PRO A 8 -6.25 -15.55 1.41
N TYR A 9 -5.77 -15.58 0.18
CA TYR A 9 -6.09 -14.52 -0.78
C TYR A 9 -7.54 -14.64 -1.26
N ASP A 10 -8.24 -13.52 -1.22
CA ASP A 10 -9.63 -13.42 -1.67
C ASP A 10 -9.66 -12.75 -3.04
N ASP A 11 -9.94 -13.53 -4.08
CA ASP A 11 -9.97 -13.03 -5.46
C ASP A 11 -11.11 -12.03 -5.73
N SER A 12 -12.04 -11.88 -4.80
CA SER A 12 -13.12 -10.90 -4.95
C SER A 12 -12.75 -9.51 -4.45
N ASN A 13 -11.53 -9.31 -3.93
CA ASN A 13 -11.13 -8.00 -3.45
C ASN A 13 -11.08 -6.99 -4.61
N ILE A 14 -11.28 -5.72 -4.26
CA ILE A 14 -11.44 -4.66 -5.26
C ILE A 14 -10.18 -4.50 -6.13
N PHE A 15 -8.98 -4.70 -5.59
CA PHE A 15 -7.76 -4.52 -6.38
C PHE A 15 -7.56 -5.68 -7.37
N ALA A 16 -7.90 -6.90 -6.98
CA ALA A 16 -7.89 -8.01 -7.92
C ALA A 16 -8.86 -7.76 -9.08
N ARG A 17 -10.01 -7.19 -8.78
CA ARG A 17 -11.01 -6.87 -9.79
C ARG A 17 -10.55 -5.74 -10.72
N ILE A 18 -9.83 -4.76 -10.19
CA ILE A 18 -9.20 -3.73 -11.01
C ILE A 18 -8.17 -4.36 -11.96
N LEU A 19 -7.34 -5.26 -11.45
CA LEU A 19 -6.33 -5.94 -12.27
C LEU A 19 -6.95 -6.77 -13.41
N ARG A 20 -8.14 -7.32 -13.17
CA ARG A 20 -8.86 -8.08 -14.20
C ARG A 20 -9.68 -7.20 -15.15
N GLY A 21 -9.71 -5.90 -14.92
CA GLY A 21 -10.49 -4.98 -15.73
C GLY A 21 -11.99 -4.98 -15.42
N GLU A 22 -12.40 -5.60 -14.32
CA GLU A 22 -13.82 -5.65 -13.93
C GLU A 22 -14.31 -4.36 -13.30
N ILE A 23 -13.40 -3.63 -12.67
CA ILE A 23 -13.69 -2.32 -12.06
C ILE A 23 -12.78 -1.30 -12.73
N PRO A 24 -13.32 -0.18 -13.26
CA PRO A 24 -12.48 0.83 -13.88
C PRO A 24 -11.62 1.54 -12.83
N ALA A 25 -10.38 1.84 -13.22
CA ALA A 25 -9.49 2.67 -12.42
C ALA A 25 -8.62 3.48 -13.37
N LYS A 26 -8.23 4.67 -12.94
CA LYS A 26 -7.36 5.53 -13.72
C LYS A 26 -5.92 5.07 -13.52
N LEU A 27 -5.45 4.13 -14.34
CA LEU A 27 -4.08 3.65 -14.23
C LEU A 27 -3.12 4.74 -14.73
N ILE A 28 -2.24 5.19 -13.84
CA ILE A 28 -1.20 6.16 -14.18
C ILE A 28 0.13 5.48 -14.45
N TYR A 29 0.23 4.19 -14.15
CA TYR A 29 1.40 3.38 -14.41
C TYR A 29 0.96 1.93 -14.59
N ASP A 30 1.57 1.23 -15.53
CA ASP A 30 1.19 -0.14 -15.84
C ASP A 30 2.38 -0.84 -16.50
N ASP A 31 2.94 -1.83 -15.83
CA ASP A 31 3.98 -2.67 -16.40
C ASP A 31 3.74 -4.14 -16.08
N ALA A 32 4.70 -4.99 -16.38
CA ALA A 32 4.56 -6.43 -16.18
C ALA A 32 4.43 -6.82 -14.70
N PHE A 33 4.84 -5.96 -13.78
CA PHE A 33 4.93 -6.28 -12.36
C PHE A 33 3.94 -5.53 -11.48
N ALA A 34 3.47 -4.37 -11.92
CA ALA A 34 2.68 -3.49 -11.06
C ALA A 34 1.78 -2.56 -11.87
N VAL A 35 0.73 -2.10 -11.22
CA VAL A 35 -0.06 -0.96 -11.70
C VAL A 35 -0.15 0.06 -10.58
N ALA A 36 -0.39 1.32 -10.95
CA ALA A 36 -0.59 2.40 -9.98
C ALA A 36 -1.77 3.25 -10.40
N PHE A 37 -2.51 3.73 -9.39
CA PHE A 37 -3.69 4.57 -9.60
C PHE A 37 -3.92 5.46 -8.38
N PRO A 38 -4.55 6.63 -8.55
CA PRO A 38 -4.84 7.50 -7.42
C PRO A 38 -5.83 6.83 -6.45
N ASP A 39 -5.62 7.08 -5.15
CA ASP A 39 -6.60 6.68 -4.15
C ASP A 39 -7.86 7.53 -4.33
N ILE A 40 -9.04 6.90 -4.25
CA ILE A 40 -10.31 7.60 -4.43
C ILE A 40 -10.67 8.49 -3.25
N ALA A 41 -10.00 8.28 -2.11
CA ALA A 41 -10.18 9.09 -0.91
C ALA A 41 -8.82 9.61 -0.44
N PRO A 42 -8.21 10.53 -1.22
CA PRO A 42 -6.83 10.93 -0.97
C PRO A 42 -6.67 11.62 0.38
N ARG A 43 -5.56 11.32 1.06
CA ARG A 43 -5.21 11.90 2.36
C ARG A 43 -4.05 12.88 2.27
N ALA A 44 -3.60 13.18 1.06
CA ALA A 44 -2.59 14.18 0.78
C ALA A 44 -2.83 14.69 -0.63
N ARG A 45 -2.18 15.79 -0.98
CA ARG A 45 -2.32 16.36 -2.31
C ARG A 45 -2.01 15.34 -3.41
N ILE A 46 -0.98 14.51 -3.17
CA ILE A 46 -0.71 13.34 -4.00
C ILE A 46 -0.84 12.12 -3.12
N HIS A 47 -1.73 11.21 -3.49
CA HIS A 47 -1.93 9.95 -2.79
C HIS A 47 -2.23 8.89 -3.85
N VAL A 48 -1.24 8.05 -4.13
CA VAL A 48 -1.28 7.04 -5.18
C VAL A 48 -1.01 5.67 -4.58
N LEU A 49 -1.69 4.66 -5.09
CA LEU A 49 -1.49 3.27 -4.71
C LEU A 49 -0.69 2.56 -5.79
N VAL A 50 0.28 1.75 -5.37
CA VAL A 50 1.01 0.86 -6.27
C VAL A 50 0.76 -0.57 -5.79
N ILE A 51 0.29 -1.42 -6.68
CA ILE A 51 -0.05 -2.80 -6.35
C ILE A 51 0.67 -3.77 -7.29
N PRO A 52 1.12 -4.94 -6.77
CA PRO A 52 1.67 -5.98 -7.64
C PRO A 52 0.55 -6.72 -8.37
N ARG A 53 0.89 -7.36 -9.48
CA ARG A 53 -0.09 -8.12 -10.25
C ARG A 53 -0.43 -9.47 -9.65
N GLY A 54 0.41 -10.02 -8.80
CA GLY A 54 0.19 -11.35 -8.23
C GLY A 54 -0.83 -11.36 -7.10
N ARG A 55 -1.15 -12.55 -6.63
CA ARG A 55 -2.14 -12.79 -5.58
C ARG A 55 -1.45 -12.77 -4.22
N PHE A 56 -1.19 -11.58 -3.69
CA PHE A 56 -0.51 -11.39 -2.41
C PHE A 56 -1.37 -10.52 -1.51
N VAL A 57 -1.58 -10.97 -0.28
CA VAL A 57 -2.41 -10.27 0.70
C VAL A 57 -1.70 -9.04 1.26
N SER A 58 -0.41 -9.19 1.55
CA SER A 58 0.39 -8.13 2.18
C SER A 58 1.86 -8.32 1.85
N LEU A 59 2.70 -7.45 2.42
CA LEU A 59 4.14 -7.63 2.32
C LEU A 59 4.60 -8.99 2.85
N SER A 60 3.89 -9.52 3.86
CA SER A 60 4.34 -10.76 4.51
C SER A 60 4.40 -11.94 3.54
N ASP A 61 3.33 -12.20 2.80
CA ASP A 61 3.36 -13.29 1.82
C ASP A 61 4.10 -12.91 0.54
N PHE A 62 4.04 -11.64 0.14
CA PHE A 62 4.80 -11.17 -1.02
C PHE A 62 6.30 -11.39 -0.84
N ALA A 63 6.84 -10.98 0.31
CA ALA A 63 8.27 -11.15 0.58
C ALA A 63 8.66 -12.62 0.73
N ALA A 64 7.75 -13.45 1.24
CA ALA A 64 8.06 -14.86 1.51
C ALA A 64 7.97 -15.73 0.27
N THR A 65 7.08 -15.43 -0.67
CA THR A 65 6.73 -16.38 -1.73
C THR A 65 6.84 -15.85 -3.16
N ALA A 66 6.91 -14.54 -3.36
CA ALA A 66 7.00 -14.01 -4.71
C ALA A 66 8.35 -14.34 -5.34
N PRO A 67 8.40 -14.61 -6.66
CA PRO A 67 9.67 -14.78 -7.36
C PRO A 67 10.55 -13.52 -7.23
N ASP A 68 11.86 -13.71 -7.25
CA ASP A 68 12.81 -12.60 -7.13
C ASP A 68 12.54 -11.50 -8.16
N ALA A 69 12.25 -11.89 -9.41
CA ALA A 69 11.95 -10.91 -10.46
C ALA A 69 10.70 -10.07 -10.13
N ALA A 70 9.69 -10.69 -9.52
CA ALA A 70 8.48 -9.97 -9.14
C ALA A 70 8.75 -9.00 -8.00
N ILE A 71 9.56 -9.41 -7.02
CA ILE A 71 9.95 -8.55 -5.90
C ILE A 71 10.72 -7.34 -6.43
N ALA A 72 11.74 -7.59 -7.23
CA ALA A 72 12.56 -6.51 -7.79
C ALA A 72 11.72 -5.61 -8.70
N GLY A 73 10.92 -6.20 -9.57
CA GLY A 73 10.09 -5.42 -10.50
C GLY A 73 9.07 -4.55 -9.81
N PHE A 74 8.45 -5.05 -8.74
CA PHE A 74 7.48 -4.27 -7.98
C PHE A 74 8.14 -3.05 -7.34
N TRP A 75 9.25 -3.25 -6.62
CA TRP A 75 9.89 -2.12 -5.93
C TRP A 75 10.50 -1.11 -6.89
N ARG A 76 11.00 -1.56 -8.05
CA ARG A 76 11.42 -0.63 -9.11
C ARG A 76 10.24 0.18 -9.63
N ALA A 77 9.07 -0.44 -9.77
CA ALA A 77 7.86 0.26 -10.18
C ALA A 77 7.46 1.33 -9.17
N VAL A 78 7.52 1.01 -7.86
CA VAL A 78 7.24 2.00 -6.81
C VAL A 78 8.13 3.23 -6.97
N GLY A 79 9.44 3.03 -7.12
CA GLY A 79 10.38 4.13 -7.32
C GLY A 79 10.11 4.91 -8.60
N THR A 80 9.78 4.21 -9.68
CA THR A 80 9.49 4.85 -10.96
C THR A 80 8.24 5.72 -10.88
N VAL A 81 7.21 5.24 -10.21
CA VAL A 81 5.98 6.02 -10.03
C VAL A 81 6.25 7.29 -9.23
N ALA A 82 7.02 7.18 -8.14
CA ALA A 82 7.39 8.35 -7.35
C ALA A 82 8.15 9.37 -8.19
N GLN A 83 9.07 8.92 -9.04
CA GLN A 83 9.81 9.78 -9.93
C GLN A 83 8.90 10.47 -10.96
N GLN A 84 8.01 9.71 -11.58
CA GLN A 84 7.09 10.25 -12.58
C GLN A 84 6.12 11.26 -11.99
N LEU A 85 5.76 11.10 -10.72
CA LEU A 85 4.91 12.05 -10.01
C LEU A 85 5.68 13.31 -9.56
N GLY A 86 6.99 13.36 -9.78
CA GLY A 86 7.80 14.51 -9.41
C GLY A 86 8.05 14.65 -7.92
N LEU A 87 8.01 13.53 -7.17
CA LEU A 87 8.06 13.57 -5.71
C LEU A 87 9.48 13.56 -5.14
N GLU A 88 10.48 13.25 -5.95
CA GLU A 88 11.83 13.02 -5.43
C GLU A 88 12.47 14.28 -4.85
N ALA A 89 12.27 15.44 -5.48
CA ALA A 89 12.94 16.66 -5.08
C ALA A 89 12.53 17.15 -3.69
N SER A 90 11.22 17.14 -3.41
CA SER A 90 10.68 17.59 -2.11
C SER A 90 10.53 16.45 -1.11
N GLY A 91 10.58 15.22 -1.58
CA GLY A 91 10.42 14.05 -0.73
C GLY A 91 8.99 13.55 -0.69
N TYR A 92 8.86 12.32 -0.23
CA TYR A 92 7.56 11.65 -0.19
C TYR A 92 7.60 10.57 0.86
N ARG A 93 6.43 10.08 1.21
CA ARG A 93 6.30 8.96 2.16
C ARG A 93 5.69 7.78 1.43
N MET A 94 6.30 6.63 1.61
CA MET A 94 5.66 5.39 1.22
C MET A 94 5.36 4.57 2.47
N LEU A 95 4.22 3.88 2.47
CA LEU A 95 3.89 2.96 3.54
C LEU A 95 2.96 1.87 3.02
N SER A 96 2.92 0.77 3.74
CA SER A 96 1.97 -0.31 3.51
C SER A 96 1.41 -0.74 4.86
N ASN A 97 0.11 -0.98 4.91
CA ASN A 97 -0.57 -1.43 6.12
C ASN A 97 -0.76 -2.93 6.05
N ILE A 98 -0.25 -3.65 7.04
CA ILE A 98 -0.31 -5.10 7.09
C ILE A 98 -1.11 -5.51 8.31
N GLY A 99 -2.24 -6.16 8.08
CA GLY A 99 -3.00 -6.82 9.11
C GLY A 99 -3.82 -5.90 9.99
N HIS A 100 -4.24 -6.47 11.11
CA HIS A 100 -5.26 -5.88 11.98
C HIS A 100 -4.80 -4.59 12.64
N ASP A 101 -3.63 -4.58 13.26
CA ASP A 101 -3.16 -3.40 14.01
C ASP A 101 -2.85 -2.21 13.13
N ALA A 102 -2.60 -2.44 11.84
CA ALA A 102 -2.35 -1.37 10.87
C ALA A 102 -3.60 -1.00 10.08
N ALA A 103 -4.76 -1.59 10.41
CA ALA A 103 -6.04 -1.32 9.76
C ALA A 103 -5.99 -1.56 8.25
N GLN A 104 -5.40 -2.67 7.83
CA GLN A 104 -5.40 -3.04 6.43
C GLN A 104 -6.85 -3.23 5.96
N GLU A 105 -7.25 -2.53 4.91
CA GLU A 105 -8.64 -2.55 4.45
C GLU A 105 -8.84 -3.47 3.27
N VAL A 106 -7.93 -3.47 2.31
CA VAL A 106 -8.04 -4.31 1.11
C VAL A 106 -7.03 -5.44 1.20
N PRO A 107 -7.47 -6.72 1.09
CA PRO A 107 -6.58 -7.87 1.22
C PRO A 107 -5.81 -8.17 -0.07
N HIS A 108 -5.19 -7.16 -0.61
CA HIS A 108 -4.24 -7.23 -1.71
C HIS A 108 -3.11 -6.27 -1.40
N PHE A 109 -1.87 -6.77 -1.40
CA PHE A 109 -0.70 -5.97 -1.06
C PHE A 109 -0.68 -4.68 -1.85
N HIS A 110 -0.53 -3.57 -1.15
CA HIS A 110 -0.44 -2.27 -1.81
C HIS A 110 0.43 -1.32 -1.00
N VAL A 111 1.13 -0.46 -1.72
CA VAL A 111 1.97 0.58 -1.16
C VAL A 111 1.31 1.91 -1.45
N HIS A 112 1.16 2.72 -0.39
CA HIS A 112 0.70 4.10 -0.52
C HIS A 112 1.89 5.01 -0.79
N LEU A 113 1.75 5.91 -1.73
CA LEU A 113 2.70 7.01 -1.95
C LEU A 113 2.00 8.32 -1.64
N PHE A 114 2.54 9.09 -0.71
CA PHE A 114 2.01 10.39 -0.31
C PHE A 114 3.04 11.47 -0.58
N GLY A 115 2.60 12.60 -1.09
CA GLY A 115 3.48 13.72 -1.33
C GLY A 115 2.75 14.97 -1.77
N GLY A 116 3.51 15.92 -2.30
CA GLY A 116 2.97 17.19 -2.77
C GLY A 116 2.70 18.20 -1.68
N GLN A 117 3.01 17.86 -0.42
CA GLN A 117 2.82 18.72 0.74
C GLN A 117 3.62 18.16 1.92
N PRO A 118 3.93 18.97 2.94
CA PRO A 118 4.48 18.44 4.18
C PRO A 118 3.50 17.47 4.83
N LEU A 119 4.02 16.34 5.28
CA LEU A 119 3.19 15.24 5.81
C LEU A 119 3.27 15.12 7.33
N GLY A 120 4.12 15.91 7.98
CA GLY A 120 4.32 15.82 9.41
C GLY A 120 5.09 14.59 9.83
N THR A 121 5.02 14.25 11.11
CA THR A 121 5.71 13.08 11.64
C THR A 121 4.95 11.81 11.30
N MET A 122 5.67 10.72 11.28
CA MET A 122 5.13 9.43 10.82
C MET A 122 4.06 8.88 11.74
N LEU A 123 4.33 8.86 13.03
CA LEU A 123 3.42 8.33 14.05
C LEU A 123 3.28 9.34 15.18
N PRO A 124 2.23 9.20 16.01
CA PRO A 124 2.13 10.03 17.22
C PRO A 124 3.33 9.81 18.12
N PRO A 125 3.63 10.76 19.02
CA PRO A 125 4.69 10.56 20.01
C PRO A 125 4.47 9.31 20.84
N ALA A 126 5.56 8.72 21.34
CA ALA A 126 5.52 7.49 22.13
C ALA A 126 4.58 7.58 23.34
N ARG A 127 4.43 8.77 23.91
CA ARG A 127 3.52 8.99 25.04
C ARG A 127 2.08 8.66 24.66
N ALA A 128 1.61 9.11 23.48
CA ALA A 128 0.26 8.82 23.02
C ALA A 128 0.09 7.33 22.74
N LEU A 129 1.13 6.67 22.25
CA LEU A 129 1.11 5.23 22.02
C LEU A 129 1.04 4.46 23.33
N SER A 130 1.76 4.91 24.37
CA SER A 130 1.71 4.30 25.69
C SER A 130 0.31 4.38 26.29
N ASP A 131 -0.36 5.51 26.14
CA ASP A 131 -1.73 5.67 26.62
C ASP A 131 -2.68 4.70 25.91
N GLN A 132 -2.51 4.52 24.61
CA GLN A 132 -3.29 3.56 23.87
C GLN A 132 -3.00 2.12 24.31
N ALA A 133 -1.76 1.79 24.55
CA ALA A 133 -1.36 0.46 24.98
C ALA A 133 -1.91 0.11 26.36
N ALA A 134 -2.23 1.10 27.20
CA ALA A 134 -2.81 0.88 28.52
C ALA A 134 -4.29 0.51 28.46
N SER A 135 -4.93 0.59 27.30
CA SER A 135 -6.35 0.25 27.16
C SER A 135 -6.59 -1.22 27.46
N PRO A 136 -7.72 -1.56 28.11
CA PRO A 136 -8.05 -2.94 28.42
C PRO A 136 -8.07 -3.82 27.15
N GLY A 137 -7.55 -5.03 27.28
CA GLY A 137 -7.53 -5.99 26.19
C GLY A 137 -6.39 -5.80 25.20
N ARG A 138 -5.60 -4.78 25.36
CA ARG A 138 -4.46 -4.55 24.51
C ARG A 138 -3.22 -5.25 25.07
N LYS A 139 -2.60 -6.05 24.28
CA LYS A 139 -1.41 -6.83 24.69
C LYS A 139 -0.26 -6.58 23.75
#